data_401df0c015219a2a0e7780a4e5c53909
#
_entry.id   401df0c015219a2a0e7780a4e5c53909
#
_cell.length_a   1.000
_cell.length_b   1.000
_cell.length_c   1.000
_cell.angle_alpha   90.00
_cell.angle_beta   90.00
_cell.angle_gamma   90.00
#
_symmetry.space_group_name_H-M   'P 1'
#
loop_
_entity.id
_entity.type
_entity.pdbx_description
1 polymer ?
#
loop_
_entity_poly.entity_id
_entity_poly.type
_entity_poly.pdbx_seq_one_letter_code
_entity_poly.pdbx_strand_id
1 'polypeptide(L)'
;MTSSRIPNLYRRLLAGAFLLPLLSIQLAMPALAENSSTVVAGNAAPQLENAVVKIFSTIRSPDPFRPWSKAAPQEITGSGVVIEGNRILTNAHVVSYASQVQIQAKEGGDKISATVVAIAVGIDLAVLKLDDDTFFAGHKAPARANILPEIKDAVFAYGYPTGGSSLSTTKGIVSRIEFASYNNNHTSGLRIQIDAAINPGNSGGPVFVGDKMIGLAFSTATNVQNIGYIIPNEEIDLFLQDIADGHYDGKPAMFDELQTLENPALRNYLKLDKSVQGLIVQRPATTDASYPLKEWDVITHIGDIPLDDQGLVKLGPNLNVRFQYRVQQLAKNGKLPLTIVRAGKSTKIQLPVTANRPQLIPSLAGEYPSYFICGPIVFTRATQEYRNAITNNAGLLTYYAAIASPLVTRYSDEPDADREELVVISAPFFPHKLVAGYDNRFGATVYSINGKPVHSLRHLVELLRDLKDDLVVIKFDQRVGENIVLPRKELLASTDDILSDNGIRSQGSKDMMEVWQATGAK
;
A
#
# COMPACT_ATOMS: atom_id res chain seq x y z
N MET A 1 0.98 8.46 -57.26
CA MET A 1 1.50 9.77 -57.63
C MET A 1 1.54 10.58 -56.35
N THR A 2 2.60 10.96 -55.70
CA THR A 2 4.00 11.20 -55.99
C THR A 2 4.82 10.92 -54.73
N SER A 3 5.94 10.25 -54.92
CA SER A 3 6.97 9.99 -53.92
C SER A 3 7.83 11.23 -53.70
N SER A 4 8.28 11.49 -52.47
CA SER A 4 9.46 12.33 -52.27
C SER A 4 10.42 11.65 -51.30
N ARG A 5 11.62 11.47 -51.83
CA ARG A 5 12.79 10.75 -51.27
C ARG A 5 13.53 11.62 -50.26
N ILE A 6 14.04 10.99 -49.24
CA ILE A 6 15.07 11.49 -48.33
C ILE A 6 16.45 11.13 -48.93
N PRO A 7 17.43 12.05 -48.96
CA PRO A 7 18.81 11.70 -49.35
C PRO A 7 19.67 11.37 -48.12
N ASN A 8 20.31 10.22 -48.21
CA ASN A 8 21.47 9.81 -47.42
C ASN A 8 22.69 10.65 -47.76
N LEU A 9 23.46 11.09 -46.77
CA LEU A 9 24.86 11.50 -46.97
C LEU A 9 25.75 10.72 -46.01
N TYR A 10 26.49 9.81 -46.59
CA TYR A 10 27.58 9.06 -46.00
C TYR A 10 28.93 9.54 -46.55
N ARG A 11 29.95 9.54 -45.71
CA ARG A 11 31.32 9.10 -45.97
C ARG A 11 32.46 10.11 -45.91
N ARG A 12 33.38 9.70 -45.02
CA ARG A 12 34.86 9.65 -45.11
C ARG A 12 35.67 10.91 -44.79
N LEU A 13 36.64 10.67 -43.86
CA LEU A 13 38.10 10.83 -44.06
C LEU A 13 38.81 10.58 -42.72
N LEU A 14 39.55 9.57 -42.59
CA LEU A 14 40.99 9.31 -42.84
C LEU A 14 41.89 9.64 -41.62
N ALA A 15 42.61 8.61 -41.27
CA ALA A 15 43.67 8.49 -40.30
C ALA A 15 44.85 9.44 -40.50
N GLY A 16 45.41 9.91 -39.40
CA GLY A 16 46.73 10.54 -39.40
C GLY A 16 47.41 10.19 -38.06
N ALA A 17 48.31 9.23 -38.14
CA ALA A 17 49.21 8.85 -37.02
C ALA A 17 50.36 9.86 -36.96
N PHE A 18 50.56 10.48 -35.76
CA PHE A 18 51.79 11.15 -35.41
C PHE A 18 52.39 10.48 -34.18
N LEU A 19 53.53 9.79 -34.42
CA LEU A 19 54.45 9.31 -33.41
C LEU A 19 55.34 10.48 -32.96
N LEU A 20 55.37 10.76 -31.66
CA LEU A 20 56.43 11.54 -31.02
C LEU A 20 56.96 10.78 -29.80
N PRO A 21 58.28 10.81 -29.55
CA PRO A 21 58.94 9.92 -28.62
C PRO A 21 58.81 10.37 -27.16
N LEU A 22 58.55 9.40 -26.30
CA LEU A 22 58.58 9.53 -24.85
C LEU A 22 60.00 9.78 -24.35
N LEU A 23 60.21 10.96 -23.76
CA LEU A 23 61.38 11.24 -22.93
C LEU A 23 60.97 11.01 -21.46
N SER A 24 61.45 9.90 -20.88
CA SER A 24 61.22 9.54 -19.49
C SER A 24 62.16 10.33 -18.57
N ILE A 25 61.58 11.30 -17.83
CA ILE A 25 62.24 11.94 -16.69
C ILE A 25 61.74 11.22 -15.43
N GLN A 26 62.58 10.40 -14.84
CA GLN A 26 62.35 9.85 -13.49
C GLN A 26 62.68 10.92 -12.45
N LEU A 27 61.65 11.54 -11.87
CA LEU A 27 61.77 12.29 -10.62
C LEU A 27 61.50 11.33 -9.46
N ALA A 28 62.54 11.01 -8.70
CA ALA A 28 62.41 10.31 -7.42
C ALA A 28 61.71 11.19 -6.40
N MET A 29 60.47 10.83 -6.01
CA MET A 29 59.81 11.40 -4.84
C MET A 29 60.10 10.54 -3.61
N PRO A 30 60.35 11.15 -2.43
CA PRO A 30 60.55 10.36 -1.22
C PRO A 30 59.21 9.73 -0.78
N ALA A 31 59.28 8.44 -0.44
CA ALA A 31 58.16 7.72 0.15
C ALA A 31 57.80 8.30 1.51
N LEU A 32 56.70 9.03 1.59
CA LEU A 32 56.01 9.26 2.84
C LEU A 32 55.33 7.95 3.23
N ALA A 33 55.74 7.36 4.33
CA ALA A 33 55.09 6.22 4.96
C ALA A 33 53.69 6.67 5.40
N GLU A 34 52.69 6.32 4.63
CA GLU A 34 51.31 6.35 5.13
C GLU A 34 51.18 5.30 6.23
N ASN A 35 51.01 5.78 7.46
CA ASN A 35 50.47 4.96 8.53
C ASN A 35 49.04 4.53 8.12
N SER A 36 48.92 3.37 7.46
CA SER A 36 47.66 2.66 7.35
C SER A 36 47.26 2.22 8.77
N SER A 37 46.47 3.07 9.43
CA SER A 37 45.62 2.62 10.52
C SER A 37 44.71 1.54 9.95
N THR A 38 45.09 0.30 10.13
CA THR A 38 44.21 -0.87 10.01
C THR A 38 43.06 -0.63 10.96
N VAL A 39 41.94 -0.10 10.44
CA VAL A 39 40.65 -0.22 11.09
C VAL A 39 40.40 -1.73 11.16
N VAL A 40 40.61 -2.27 12.34
CA VAL A 40 40.16 -3.62 12.69
C VAL A 40 38.64 -3.60 12.49
N ALA A 41 38.20 -4.08 11.32
CA ALA A 41 36.81 -4.44 11.11
C ALA A 41 36.54 -5.58 12.11
N GLY A 42 35.94 -5.21 13.24
CA GLY A 42 35.63 -6.16 14.30
C GLY A 42 34.71 -7.24 13.79
N ASN A 43 34.69 -8.37 14.47
CA ASN A 43 33.90 -9.60 14.26
C ASN A 43 32.37 -9.41 14.14
N ALA A 44 31.86 -8.21 13.99
CA ALA A 44 30.43 -7.88 13.91
C ALA A 44 29.83 -8.16 12.52
N ALA A 45 30.58 -7.97 11.43
CA ALA A 45 30.05 -8.14 10.07
C ALA A 45 29.52 -9.56 9.79
N PRO A 46 30.21 -10.65 10.13
CA PRO A 46 29.71 -12.00 9.91
C PRO A 46 28.45 -12.35 10.72
N GLN A 47 28.24 -11.69 11.86
CA GLN A 47 27.04 -11.89 12.69
C GLN A 47 25.81 -11.20 12.10
N LEU A 48 25.97 -10.02 11.51
CA LEU A 48 24.88 -9.28 10.85
C LEU A 48 24.40 -10.00 9.59
N GLU A 49 25.33 -10.51 8.79
CA GLU A 49 25.05 -11.26 7.56
C GLU A 49 24.24 -12.53 7.83
N ASN A 50 24.52 -13.24 8.94
CA ASN A 50 23.78 -14.44 9.33
C ASN A 50 22.32 -14.18 9.72
N ALA A 51 21.95 -12.92 10.03
CA ALA A 51 20.56 -12.56 10.32
C ALA A 51 19.71 -12.32 9.08
N VAL A 52 20.34 -12.22 7.90
CA VAL A 52 19.65 -11.90 6.64
C VAL A 52 19.32 -13.18 5.89
N VAL A 53 18.09 -13.30 5.42
CA VAL A 53 17.60 -14.45 4.68
C VAL A 53 17.07 -14.04 3.31
N LYS A 54 17.23 -14.93 2.33
CA LYS A 54 16.54 -14.84 1.05
C LYS A 54 15.15 -15.45 1.18
N ILE A 55 14.15 -14.75 0.66
CA ILE A 55 12.77 -15.21 0.64
C ILE A 55 12.38 -15.58 -0.79
N PHE A 56 11.71 -16.70 -0.93
CA PHE A 56 11.10 -17.19 -2.17
C PHE A 56 9.60 -17.26 -1.94
N SER A 57 8.83 -16.56 -2.75
CA SER A 57 7.38 -16.56 -2.66
C SER A 57 6.77 -16.94 -4.00
N THR A 58 5.86 -17.93 -3.98
CA THR A 58 5.00 -18.23 -5.12
C THR A 58 3.69 -17.49 -4.92
N ILE A 59 3.52 -16.35 -5.60
CA ILE A 59 2.34 -15.50 -5.46
C ILE A 59 1.29 -15.82 -6.52
N ARG A 60 0.01 -15.64 -6.16
CA ARG A 60 -1.13 -15.78 -7.05
C ARG A 60 -2.11 -14.63 -6.79
N SER A 61 -1.83 -13.47 -7.38
CA SER A 61 -2.67 -12.28 -7.24
C SER A 61 -4.10 -12.55 -7.71
N PRO A 62 -5.12 -11.89 -7.12
CA PRO A 62 -6.47 -11.96 -7.64
C PRO A 62 -6.54 -11.37 -9.06
N ASP A 63 -7.42 -11.92 -9.90
CA ASP A 63 -7.80 -11.27 -11.14
C ASP A 63 -8.99 -10.35 -10.85
N PRO A 64 -8.84 -9.01 -10.95
CA PRO A 64 -9.90 -8.08 -10.59
C PRO A 64 -11.18 -8.25 -11.41
N PHE A 65 -11.03 -8.70 -12.65
CA PHE A 65 -12.15 -8.86 -13.59
C PHE A 65 -12.76 -10.25 -13.54
N ARG A 66 -12.02 -11.25 -13.10
CA ARG A 66 -12.47 -12.62 -12.90
C ARG A 66 -12.27 -13.04 -11.45
N PRO A 67 -13.08 -12.51 -10.52
CA PRO A 67 -12.84 -12.63 -9.08
C PRO A 67 -12.84 -14.08 -8.55
N TRP A 68 -13.38 -15.03 -9.32
CA TRP A 68 -13.26 -16.47 -9.04
C TRP A 68 -11.88 -17.06 -9.41
N SER A 69 -11.05 -16.29 -10.10
CA SER A 69 -9.77 -16.74 -10.64
C SER A 69 -8.60 -16.06 -9.94
N LYS A 70 -7.50 -16.80 -9.86
CA LYS A 70 -6.22 -16.28 -9.43
C LYS A 70 -5.30 -16.20 -10.65
N ALA A 71 -4.43 -15.21 -10.70
CA ALA A 71 -3.40 -15.12 -11.72
C ALA A 71 -2.53 -16.40 -11.74
N ALA A 72 -1.86 -16.64 -12.85
CA ALA A 72 -0.85 -17.69 -12.93
C ALA A 72 0.18 -17.53 -11.81
N PRO A 73 0.67 -18.63 -11.22
CA PRO A 73 1.71 -18.56 -10.20
C PRO A 73 2.93 -17.82 -10.73
N GLN A 74 3.43 -16.87 -9.93
CA GLN A 74 4.66 -16.14 -10.21
C GLN A 74 5.62 -16.34 -9.05
N GLU A 75 6.85 -16.71 -9.35
CA GLU A 75 7.92 -16.76 -8.35
C GLU A 75 8.56 -15.39 -8.24
N ILE A 76 8.58 -14.86 -7.04
CA ILE A 76 9.32 -13.65 -6.69
C ILE A 76 10.32 -13.94 -5.60
N THR A 77 11.36 -13.13 -5.54
CA THR A 77 12.36 -13.20 -4.47
C THR A 77 12.45 -11.87 -3.76
N GLY A 78 12.73 -11.93 -2.48
CA GLY A 78 12.97 -10.79 -1.62
C GLY A 78 13.97 -11.15 -0.53
N SER A 79 14.12 -10.26 0.42
CA SER A 79 14.95 -10.44 1.59
C SER A 79 14.12 -10.40 2.85
N GLY A 80 14.69 -10.90 3.94
CA GLY A 80 14.12 -10.81 5.27
C GLY A 80 15.22 -10.74 6.32
N VAL A 81 14.85 -10.39 7.53
CA VAL A 81 15.75 -10.33 8.67
C VAL A 81 15.15 -11.07 9.86
N VAL A 82 16.00 -11.81 10.57
CA VAL A 82 15.63 -12.43 11.85
C VAL A 82 15.33 -11.35 12.86
N ILE A 83 14.21 -11.48 13.56
CA ILE A 83 13.81 -10.62 14.67
C ILE A 83 13.55 -11.44 15.93
N GLU A 84 13.36 -10.77 17.05
CA GLU A 84 13.08 -11.41 18.34
C GLU A 84 11.83 -12.30 18.27
N GLY A 85 11.81 -13.37 19.07
CA GLY A 85 10.71 -14.33 19.14
C GLY A 85 10.70 -15.36 18.01
N ASN A 86 11.87 -15.70 17.45
CA ASN A 86 12.01 -16.71 16.39
C ASN A 86 11.11 -16.41 15.18
N ARG A 87 11.22 -15.21 14.65
CA ARG A 87 10.43 -14.72 13.53
C ARG A 87 11.33 -14.07 12.47
N ILE A 88 10.81 -13.97 11.26
CA ILE A 88 11.43 -13.23 10.16
C ILE A 88 10.56 -12.02 9.82
N LEU A 89 11.16 -10.84 9.76
CA LEU A 89 10.53 -9.62 9.28
C LEU A 89 10.86 -9.42 7.80
N THR A 90 9.87 -9.03 7.00
CA THR A 90 10.03 -8.73 5.58
C THR A 90 9.00 -7.68 5.13
N ASN A 91 9.00 -7.32 3.85
CA ASN A 91 7.95 -6.47 3.28
C ASN A 91 6.69 -7.27 2.94
N ALA A 92 5.53 -6.63 3.08
CA ALA A 92 4.25 -7.22 2.72
C ALA A 92 4.18 -7.60 1.23
N HIS A 93 4.69 -6.73 0.33
CA HIS A 93 4.66 -7.00 -1.11
C HIS A 93 5.46 -8.24 -1.52
N VAL A 94 6.44 -8.70 -0.71
CA VAL A 94 7.21 -9.92 -0.95
C VAL A 94 6.37 -11.18 -0.72
N VAL A 95 5.35 -11.11 0.14
CA VAL A 95 4.58 -12.29 0.58
C VAL A 95 3.06 -12.16 0.41
N SER A 96 2.57 -11.00 -0.07
CA SER A 96 1.16 -10.81 -0.36
C SER A 96 0.67 -11.80 -1.42
N TYR A 97 -0.48 -12.43 -1.17
CA TYR A 97 -1.06 -13.47 -2.02
C TYR A 97 -0.16 -14.69 -2.25
N ALA A 98 0.84 -14.93 -1.39
CA ALA A 98 1.69 -16.09 -1.50
C ALA A 98 0.91 -17.37 -1.21
N SER A 99 0.99 -18.33 -2.13
CA SER A 99 0.53 -19.70 -1.92
C SER A 99 1.60 -20.58 -1.27
N GLN A 100 2.86 -20.16 -1.35
CA GLN A 100 4.02 -20.77 -0.74
C GLN A 100 5.06 -19.70 -0.42
N VAL A 101 5.65 -19.79 0.78
CA VAL A 101 6.79 -18.98 1.19
C VAL A 101 7.88 -19.91 1.70
N GLN A 102 9.10 -19.70 1.27
CA GLN A 102 10.29 -20.41 1.75
C GLN A 102 11.41 -19.41 2.01
N ILE A 103 12.25 -19.70 2.98
CA ILE A 103 13.48 -18.92 3.24
C ILE A 103 14.74 -19.77 3.00
N GLN A 104 15.84 -19.09 2.72
CA GLN A 104 17.16 -19.67 2.60
C GLN A 104 18.19 -18.71 3.20
N ALA A 105 19.02 -19.19 4.14
CA ALA A 105 20.01 -18.36 4.83
C ALA A 105 21.33 -18.21 4.06
N LYS A 106 21.73 -19.24 3.31
CA LYS A 106 23.00 -19.28 2.57
C LYS A 106 22.78 -19.87 1.19
N GLU A 107 23.59 -19.42 0.24
CA GLU A 107 23.62 -20.03 -1.08
C GLU A 107 23.89 -21.54 -1.00
N GLY A 108 23.08 -22.33 -1.71
CA GLY A 108 23.18 -23.80 -1.69
C GLY A 108 22.68 -24.48 -0.40
N GLY A 109 22.20 -23.73 0.60
CA GLY A 109 21.55 -24.28 1.79
C GLY A 109 20.10 -24.71 1.50
N ASP A 110 19.53 -25.48 2.45
CA ASP A 110 18.15 -25.95 2.35
C ASP A 110 17.16 -24.77 2.40
N LYS A 111 16.06 -24.93 1.68
CA LYS A 111 14.91 -24.04 1.76
C LYS A 111 13.99 -24.52 2.88
N ILE A 112 13.68 -23.62 3.80
CA ILE A 112 12.78 -23.88 4.95
C ILE A 112 11.44 -23.23 4.66
N SER A 113 10.35 -23.97 4.83
CA SER A 113 9.00 -23.45 4.68
C SER A 113 8.66 -22.44 5.76
N ALA A 114 7.90 -21.43 5.37
CA ALA A 114 7.48 -20.36 6.26
C ALA A 114 6.00 -20.02 6.05
N THR A 115 5.35 -19.61 7.14
CA THR A 115 3.96 -19.14 7.13
C THR A 115 3.92 -17.65 7.46
N VAL A 116 3.12 -16.89 6.72
CA VAL A 116 2.82 -15.49 7.03
C VAL A 116 1.90 -15.46 8.26
N VAL A 117 2.37 -14.90 9.37
CA VAL A 117 1.58 -14.83 10.61
C VAL A 117 0.96 -13.45 10.85
N ALA A 118 1.52 -12.40 10.24
CA ALA A 118 0.96 -11.06 10.25
C ALA A 118 1.38 -10.31 9.00
N ILE A 119 0.48 -9.47 8.48
CA ILE A 119 0.73 -8.66 7.29
C ILE A 119 0.04 -7.30 7.41
N ALA A 120 0.77 -6.25 7.11
CA ALA A 120 0.30 -4.87 7.10
C ALA A 120 0.60 -4.25 5.74
N VAL A 121 -0.30 -4.47 4.77
CA VAL A 121 -0.12 -4.04 3.37
C VAL A 121 0.05 -2.52 3.26
N GLY A 122 -0.65 -1.76 4.13
CA GLY A 122 -0.61 -0.28 4.12
C GLY A 122 0.75 0.31 4.45
N ILE A 123 1.53 -0.32 5.32
CA ILE A 123 2.89 0.09 5.72
C ILE A 123 3.97 -0.85 5.19
N ASP A 124 3.59 -1.80 4.36
CA ASP A 124 4.47 -2.75 3.68
C ASP A 124 5.34 -3.61 4.61
N LEU A 125 4.77 -4.11 5.69
CA LEU A 125 5.44 -5.02 6.65
C LEU A 125 4.72 -6.37 6.73
N ALA A 126 5.51 -7.43 6.93
CA ALA A 126 5.00 -8.77 7.20
C ALA A 126 5.94 -9.55 8.12
N VAL A 127 5.37 -10.44 8.93
CA VAL A 127 6.10 -11.35 9.81
C VAL A 127 5.85 -12.79 9.39
N LEU A 128 6.94 -13.56 9.32
CA LEU A 128 6.91 -14.99 9.01
C LEU A 128 7.31 -15.79 10.23
N LYS A 129 6.68 -16.96 10.37
CA LYS A 129 7.07 -18.03 11.26
C LYS A 129 7.60 -19.19 10.40
N LEU A 130 8.70 -19.83 10.86
CA LEU A 130 9.26 -20.99 10.19
C LEU A 130 8.62 -22.28 10.71
N ASP A 131 8.60 -23.30 9.86
CA ASP A 131 8.16 -24.64 10.27
C ASP A 131 9.22 -25.35 11.12
N ASP A 132 10.50 -24.92 11.04
CA ASP A 132 11.63 -25.43 11.81
C ASP A 132 12.30 -24.31 12.61
N ASP A 133 12.07 -24.30 13.91
CA ASP A 133 12.65 -23.33 14.85
C ASP A 133 14.13 -23.56 15.15
N THR A 134 14.71 -24.72 14.79
CA THR A 134 16.14 -25.00 14.99
C THR A 134 17.03 -24.06 14.18
N PHE A 135 16.48 -23.50 13.10
CA PHE A 135 17.12 -22.46 12.31
C PHE A 135 17.68 -21.32 13.15
N PHE A 136 16.94 -20.86 14.16
CA PHE A 136 17.28 -19.68 14.96
C PHE A 136 18.44 -19.91 15.94
N ALA A 137 18.89 -21.16 16.12
CA ALA A 137 20.08 -21.46 16.93
C ALA A 137 21.36 -20.82 16.36
N GLY A 138 21.48 -20.80 15.01
CA GLY A 138 22.61 -20.21 14.26
C GLY A 138 22.36 -18.79 13.72
N HIS A 139 21.13 -18.29 13.80
CA HIS A 139 20.70 -17.05 13.16
C HIS A 139 20.02 -16.14 14.20
N LYS A 140 20.79 -15.21 14.76
CA LYS A 140 20.30 -14.33 15.86
C LYS A 140 19.79 -13.00 15.30
N ALA A 141 18.77 -12.45 15.96
CA ALA A 141 18.28 -11.11 15.67
C ALA A 141 19.40 -10.06 15.88
N PRO A 142 19.62 -9.13 14.95
CA PRO A 142 20.56 -8.05 15.14
C PRO A 142 20.04 -7.03 16.15
N ALA A 143 20.96 -6.32 16.81
CA ALA A 143 20.58 -5.21 17.68
C ALA A 143 19.90 -4.11 16.87
N ARG A 144 18.75 -3.62 17.33
CA ARG A 144 18.01 -2.53 16.69
C ARG A 144 18.36 -1.19 17.34
N ALA A 145 18.47 -0.13 16.54
CA ALA A 145 18.59 1.22 17.05
C ALA A 145 17.25 1.65 17.68
N ASN A 146 17.34 2.35 18.80
CA ASN A 146 16.18 2.91 19.52
C ASN A 146 15.96 4.40 19.26
N ILE A 147 16.77 4.98 18.37
CA ILE A 147 16.68 6.37 17.92
C ILE A 147 16.82 6.42 16.40
N LEU A 148 16.23 7.43 15.78
CA LEU A 148 16.41 7.70 14.37
C LEU A 148 17.87 8.04 14.06
N PRO A 149 18.39 7.65 12.88
CA PRO A 149 19.72 8.06 12.44
C PRO A 149 19.76 9.57 12.14
N GLU A 150 20.95 10.12 12.08
CA GLU A 150 21.15 11.49 11.62
C GLU A 150 21.27 11.57 10.09
N ILE A 151 20.91 12.73 9.52
CA ILE A 151 21.16 12.99 8.10
C ILE A 151 22.68 12.97 7.88
N LYS A 152 23.11 12.29 6.79
CA LYS A 152 24.51 11.98 6.40
C LYS A 152 25.14 10.79 7.14
N ASP A 153 24.45 10.13 8.06
CA ASP A 153 24.96 8.86 8.59
C ASP A 153 25.19 7.87 7.47
N ALA A 154 26.33 7.17 7.51
CA ALA A 154 26.63 6.10 6.57
C ALA A 154 25.76 4.89 6.86
N VAL A 155 25.11 4.39 5.82
CA VAL A 155 24.21 3.23 5.90
C VAL A 155 24.71 2.07 5.05
N PHE A 156 24.41 0.85 5.50
CA PHE A 156 24.66 -0.39 4.79
C PHE A 156 23.35 -1.17 4.69
N ALA A 157 22.89 -1.39 3.47
CA ALA A 157 21.70 -2.21 3.20
C ALA A 157 22.12 -3.59 2.73
N TYR A 158 21.58 -4.62 3.38
CA TYR A 158 21.86 -6.03 3.07
C TYR A 158 20.64 -6.68 2.43
N GLY A 159 20.87 -7.51 1.41
CA GLY A 159 19.77 -8.21 0.77
C GLY A 159 20.22 -9.12 -0.37
N TYR A 160 19.26 -9.81 -0.96
CA TYR A 160 19.47 -10.75 -2.06
C TYR A 160 18.83 -10.19 -3.34
N PRO A 161 19.56 -9.41 -4.16
CA PRO A 161 19.00 -8.81 -5.37
C PRO A 161 18.49 -9.88 -6.33
N THR A 162 17.45 -9.55 -7.09
CA THR A 162 16.87 -10.44 -8.10
C THR A 162 17.94 -10.89 -9.11
N GLY A 163 18.00 -12.20 -9.36
CA GLY A 163 19.01 -12.81 -10.22
C GLY A 163 20.33 -13.11 -9.53
N GLY A 164 20.56 -12.66 -8.28
CA GLY A 164 21.70 -13.02 -7.45
C GLY A 164 21.39 -14.18 -6.50
N SER A 165 22.37 -15.04 -6.26
CA SER A 165 22.30 -16.12 -5.26
C SER A 165 22.95 -15.73 -3.94
N SER A 166 23.93 -14.82 -3.99
CA SER A 166 24.73 -14.38 -2.84
C SER A 166 24.18 -13.12 -2.20
N LEU A 167 24.41 -12.98 -0.90
CA LEU A 167 24.10 -11.76 -0.15
C LEU A 167 24.87 -10.58 -0.74
N SER A 168 24.17 -9.48 -0.96
CA SER A 168 24.72 -8.23 -1.45
C SER A 168 24.65 -7.16 -0.36
N THR A 169 25.67 -6.31 -0.31
CA THR A 169 25.70 -5.13 0.56
C THR A 169 25.84 -3.89 -0.29
N THR A 170 24.93 -2.93 -0.11
CA THR A 170 25.03 -1.61 -0.74
C THR A 170 25.27 -0.56 0.33
N LYS A 171 26.13 0.43 0.02
CA LYS A 171 26.49 1.53 0.94
C LYS A 171 25.94 2.85 0.41
N GLY A 172 25.50 3.70 1.31
CA GLY A 172 25.07 5.06 1.04
C GLY A 172 25.02 5.88 2.31
N ILE A 173 24.23 6.96 2.30
CA ILE A 173 23.99 7.82 3.46
C ILE A 173 22.49 8.07 3.64
N VAL A 174 22.12 8.48 4.84
CA VAL A 174 20.78 9.03 5.12
C VAL A 174 20.66 10.39 4.44
N SER A 175 19.75 10.49 3.46
CA SER A 175 19.53 11.74 2.71
C SER A 175 18.51 12.64 3.39
N ARG A 176 17.41 12.06 3.90
CA ARG A 176 16.37 12.77 4.66
C ARG A 176 15.45 11.79 5.42
N ILE A 177 14.73 12.34 6.39
CA ILE A 177 13.68 11.63 7.13
C ILE A 177 12.40 12.43 6.97
N GLU A 178 11.31 11.77 6.61
CA GLU A 178 10.02 12.42 6.33
C GLU A 178 8.84 11.57 6.79
N PHE A 179 7.73 12.22 7.12
CA PHE A 179 6.45 11.55 7.30
C PHE A 179 5.64 11.69 6.01
N ALA A 180 5.41 10.58 5.33
CA ALA A 180 4.77 10.56 4.02
C ALA A 180 3.97 9.27 3.81
N SER A 181 3.14 9.24 2.77
CA SER A 181 2.36 8.07 2.42
C SER A 181 3.25 6.92 1.95
N TYR A 182 2.97 5.71 2.44
CA TYR A 182 3.48 4.46 1.90
C TYR A 182 2.57 4.01 0.76
N ASN A 183 3.10 3.80 -0.42
CA ASN A 183 2.34 3.35 -1.58
C ASN A 183 1.03 4.14 -1.81
N ASN A 184 0.12 3.62 -2.64
CA ASN A 184 -1.15 4.27 -2.96
C ASN A 184 -2.28 4.01 -1.92
N ASN A 185 -1.97 3.41 -0.77
CA ASN A 185 -2.97 2.92 0.18
C ASN A 185 -3.35 3.91 1.28
N HIS A 186 -3.09 5.21 1.10
CA HIS A 186 -3.42 6.29 2.05
C HIS A 186 -2.83 6.15 3.46
N THR A 187 -2.09 5.08 3.75
CA THR A 187 -1.39 4.93 5.02
C THR A 187 -0.10 5.75 5.01
N SER A 188 0.03 6.67 5.95
CA SER A 188 1.23 7.48 6.10
C SER A 188 2.07 6.99 7.28
N GLY A 189 3.36 7.17 7.18
CA GLY A 189 4.31 6.82 8.23
C GLY A 189 5.65 7.52 8.04
N LEU A 190 6.51 7.32 9.02
CA LEU A 190 7.87 7.80 8.96
C LEU A 190 8.66 6.93 7.98
N ARG A 191 9.43 7.55 7.10
CA ARG A 191 10.35 6.86 6.21
C ARG A 191 11.67 7.59 6.11
N ILE A 192 12.73 6.84 5.91
CA ILE A 192 14.09 7.35 5.74
C ILE A 192 14.47 7.17 4.27
N GLN A 193 14.84 8.26 3.62
CA GLN A 193 15.41 8.23 2.29
C GLN A 193 16.92 8.06 2.38
N ILE A 194 17.47 7.15 1.56
CA ILE A 194 18.90 6.91 1.41
C ILE A 194 19.30 6.98 -0.06
N ASP A 195 20.57 7.22 -0.33
CA ASP A 195 21.14 7.18 -1.67
C ASP A 195 21.82 5.85 -2.01
N ALA A 196 21.80 4.88 -1.07
CA ALA A 196 22.18 3.50 -1.37
C ALA A 196 21.20 2.88 -2.39
N ALA A 197 21.73 2.19 -3.38
CA ALA A 197 20.92 1.52 -4.39
C ALA A 197 20.11 0.38 -3.76
N ILE A 198 18.79 0.53 -3.74
CA ILE A 198 17.84 -0.54 -3.37
C ILE A 198 17.28 -1.12 -4.67
N ASN A 199 17.79 -2.28 -5.05
CA ASN A 199 17.34 -3.00 -6.24
C ASN A 199 16.22 -4.01 -5.88
N PRO A 200 15.40 -4.42 -6.86
CA PRO A 200 14.46 -5.53 -6.65
C PRO A 200 15.15 -6.75 -6.04
N GLY A 201 14.55 -7.32 -4.99
CA GLY A 201 15.12 -8.41 -4.19
C GLY A 201 15.79 -7.95 -2.89
N ASN A 202 16.30 -6.71 -2.79
CA ASN A 202 16.78 -6.15 -1.53
C ASN A 202 15.63 -5.76 -0.58
N SER A 203 14.42 -5.61 -1.10
CA SER A 203 13.22 -5.35 -0.30
C SER A 203 13.06 -6.38 0.81
N GLY A 204 12.79 -5.92 2.03
CA GLY A 204 12.70 -6.74 3.24
C GLY A 204 14.05 -7.02 3.91
N GLY A 205 15.16 -6.59 3.32
CA GLY A 205 16.48 -6.67 3.93
C GLY A 205 16.74 -5.56 4.96
N PRO A 206 17.55 -5.84 5.99
CA PRO A 206 17.86 -4.86 7.03
C PRO A 206 18.83 -3.78 6.53
N VAL A 207 18.69 -2.58 7.11
CA VAL A 207 19.63 -1.48 6.90
C VAL A 207 20.25 -1.08 8.23
N PHE A 208 21.56 -0.88 8.22
CA PHE A 208 22.35 -0.62 9.42
C PHE A 208 23.05 0.73 9.37
N VAL A 209 23.20 1.34 10.54
CA VAL A 209 24.19 2.38 10.86
C VAL A 209 25.12 1.78 11.92
N GLY A 210 26.40 1.62 11.56
CA GLY A 210 27.32 0.85 12.39
C GLY A 210 26.89 -0.61 12.52
N ASP A 211 26.71 -1.07 13.75
CA ASP A 211 26.26 -2.43 14.10
C ASP A 211 24.78 -2.54 14.43
N LYS A 212 24.01 -1.43 14.36
CA LYS A 212 22.61 -1.38 14.73
C LYS A 212 21.70 -1.26 13.51
N MET A 213 20.71 -2.11 13.44
CA MET A 213 19.65 -2.02 12.45
C MET A 213 18.82 -0.76 12.70
N ILE A 214 18.62 0.05 11.65
CA ILE A 214 17.79 1.27 11.69
C ILE A 214 16.42 1.07 11.03
N GLY A 215 16.23 -0.01 10.31
CA GLY A 215 14.97 -0.31 9.64
C GLY A 215 15.12 -1.31 8.51
N LEU A 216 14.07 -1.42 7.70
CA LEU A 216 13.90 -2.39 6.63
C LEU A 216 13.87 -1.69 5.27
N ALA A 217 14.70 -2.14 4.33
CA ALA A 217 14.71 -1.60 2.97
C ALA A 217 13.41 -1.94 2.25
N PHE A 218 12.85 -0.96 1.51
CA PHE A 218 11.77 -1.20 0.57
C PHE A 218 11.97 -0.35 -0.68
N SER A 219 11.69 -0.91 -1.87
CA SER A 219 11.81 -0.19 -3.14
C SER A 219 10.47 0.43 -3.48
N THR A 220 10.44 1.73 -3.77
CA THR A 220 9.17 2.41 -4.07
C THR A 220 9.13 3.15 -5.39
N ALA A 221 10.23 3.46 -6.03
CA ALA A 221 10.20 4.37 -7.19
C ALA A 221 10.58 3.63 -8.47
N THR A 222 9.60 3.36 -9.31
CA THR A 222 9.79 2.76 -10.64
C THR A 222 10.48 3.67 -11.65
N ASN A 223 10.61 4.99 -11.38
CA ASN A 223 11.12 5.95 -12.34
C ASN A 223 12.20 6.92 -11.82
N VAL A 224 12.77 6.66 -10.63
CA VAL A 224 13.83 7.52 -10.06
C VAL A 224 15.03 6.67 -9.70
N GLN A 225 16.19 6.99 -10.26
CA GLN A 225 17.44 6.30 -9.98
C GLN A 225 18.05 6.79 -8.66
N ASN A 226 18.69 5.89 -7.93
CA ASN A 226 19.44 6.18 -6.68
C ASN A 226 18.61 6.78 -5.54
N ILE A 227 17.35 6.42 -5.44
CA ILE A 227 16.51 6.73 -4.27
C ILE A 227 16.03 5.42 -3.67
N GLY A 228 16.55 5.09 -2.50
CA GLY A 228 16.07 4.01 -1.64
C GLY A 228 15.28 4.57 -0.48
N TYR A 229 14.34 3.80 0.03
CA TYR A 229 13.61 4.12 1.25
C TYR A 229 13.71 3.00 2.26
N ILE A 230 13.68 3.38 3.53
CA ILE A 230 13.70 2.48 4.68
C ILE A 230 12.44 2.71 5.50
N ILE A 231 11.79 1.63 5.90
CA ILE A 231 10.78 1.63 6.97
C ILE A 231 11.56 1.61 8.29
N PRO A 232 11.54 2.68 9.10
CA PRO A 232 12.36 2.76 10.32
C PRO A 232 11.83 1.88 11.45
N ASN A 233 12.69 1.65 12.46
CA ASN A 233 12.34 0.82 13.61
C ASN A 233 11.10 1.32 14.35
N GLU A 234 10.85 2.64 14.40
CA GLU A 234 9.66 3.21 15.03
C GLU A 234 8.36 2.67 14.41
N GLU A 235 8.33 2.51 13.09
CA GLU A 235 7.18 1.93 12.38
C GLU A 235 7.10 0.42 12.58
N ILE A 236 8.27 -0.24 12.60
CA ILE A 236 8.36 -1.68 12.88
C ILE A 236 7.88 -1.98 14.30
N ASP A 237 8.27 -1.18 15.28
CA ASP A 237 7.88 -1.38 16.68
C ASP A 237 6.37 -1.20 16.88
N LEU A 238 5.77 -0.20 16.25
CA LEU A 238 4.32 0.00 16.26
C LEU A 238 3.58 -1.18 15.63
N PHE A 239 4.07 -1.69 14.50
CA PHE A 239 3.52 -2.88 13.86
C PHE A 239 3.63 -4.12 14.75
N LEU A 240 4.81 -4.36 15.35
CA LEU A 240 5.03 -5.52 16.22
C LEU A 240 4.21 -5.45 17.51
N GLN A 241 3.93 -4.24 18.03
CA GLN A 241 3.03 -4.03 19.15
C GLN A 241 1.58 -4.29 18.79
N ASP A 242 1.14 -3.81 17.62
CA ASP A 242 -0.23 -3.98 17.13
C ASP A 242 -0.58 -5.47 16.93
N ILE A 243 0.32 -6.22 16.30
CA ILE A 243 0.10 -7.67 16.05
C ILE A 243 0.35 -8.58 17.27
N ALA A 244 0.59 -8.04 18.44
CA ALA A 244 0.89 -8.86 19.64
C ALA A 244 -0.28 -9.73 20.08
N ASP A 245 -1.51 -9.34 19.78
CA ASP A 245 -2.74 -10.12 20.02
C ASP A 245 -3.10 -11.07 18.85
N GLY A 246 -2.29 -11.07 17.78
CA GLY A 246 -2.48 -11.91 16.59
C GLY A 246 -3.24 -11.23 15.44
N HIS A 247 -3.62 -9.95 15.60
CA HIS A 247 -4.36 -9.19 14.60
C HIS A 247 -3.66 -7.85 14.31
N TYR A 248 -3.72 -7.37 13.06
CA TYR A 248 -3.26 -6.03 12.69
C TYR A 248 -4.46 -5.09 12.56
N ASP A 249 -4.63 -4.20 13.53
CA ASP A 249 -5.73 -3.22 13.56
C ASP A 249 -5.44 -1.97 12.73
N GLY A 250 -4.16 -1.66 12.54
CA GLY A 250 -3.70 -0.50 11.79
C GLY A 250 -3.38 0.72 12.66
N LYS A 251 -2.99 1.79 12.00
CA LYS A 251 -2.48 3.00 12.67
C LYS A 251 -3.60 4.02 12.90
N PRO A 252 -3.85 4.47 14.14
CA PRO A 252 -4.83 5.53 14.38
C PRO A 252 -4.44 6.80 13.61
N ALA A 253 -5.43 7.42 12.97
CA ALA A 253 -5.27 8.61 12.15
C ALA A 253 -6.39 9.62 12.39
N MET A 254 -6.12 10.87 12.05
CA MET A 254 -7.11 11.94 11.92
C MET A 254 -7.55 12.03 10.46
N PHE A 255 -8.85 12.17 10.23
CA PHE A 255 -9.42 12.31 8.89
C PHE A 255 -10.02 13.70 8.62
N ASP A 256 -9.77 14.64 9.52
CA ASP A 256 -10.14 16.05 9.35
C ASP A 256 -9.32 16.70 8.25
N GLU A 257 -9.96 17.52 7.40
CA GLU A 257 -9.26 18.32 6.40
C GLU A 257 -8.68 19.57 7.06
N LEU A 258 -7.38 19.72 6.95
CA LEU A 258 -6.62 20.77 7.61
C LEU A 258 -5.96 21.72 6.61
N GLN A 259 -5.82 22.97 7.00
CA GLN A 259 -5.17 24.03 6.22
C GLN A 259 -4.09 24.70 7.05
N THR A 260 -3.01 25.14 6.39
CA THR A 260 -1.92 25.91 7.03
C THR A 260 -2.36 27.31 7.45
N LEU A 261 -1.75 27.84 8.51
CA LEU A 261 -2.05 29.17 9.05
C LEU A 261 -1.07 30.25 8.58
N GLU A 262 -0.36 30.04 7.48
CA GLU A 262 0.67 30.93 6.97
C GLU A 262 0.13 32.22 6.36
N ASN A 263 -1.11 32.23 5.83
CA ASN A 263 -1.67 33.37 5.12
C ASN A 263 -2.11 34.49 6.08
N PRO A 264 -1.58 35.71 5.95
CA PRO A 264 -1.92 36.85 6.84
C PRO A 264 -3.40 37.25 6.78
N ALA A 265 -4.05 37.18 5.62
CA ALA A 265 -5.46 37.53 5.48
C ALA A 265 -6.36 36.53 6.24
N LEU A 266 -6.01 35.24 6.20
CA LEU A 266 -6.69 34.19 6.94
C LEU A 266 -6.55 34.39 8.45
N ARG A 267 -5.35 34.71 8.93
CA ARG A 267 -5.12 35.07 10.35
C ARG A 267 -5.96 36.26 10.78
N ASN A 268 -6.01 37.31 9.96
CA ASN A 268 -6.81 38.51 10.23
C ASN A 268 -8.32 38.20 10.24
N TYR A 269 -8.79 37.37 9.32
CA TYR A 269 -10.18 36.91 9.28
C TYR A 269 -10.59 36.20 10.59
N LEU A 270 -9.72 35.33 11.09
CA LEU A 270 -9.91 34.60 12.34
C LEU A 270 -9.57 35.43 13.60
N LYS A 271 -9.12 36.68 13.43
CA LYS A 271 -8.72 37.61 14.51
C LYS A 271 -7.67 36.99 15.46
N LEU A 272 -6.72 36.25 14.89
CA LEU A 272 -5.70 35.55 15.67
C LEU A 272 -4.51 36.48 15.97
N ASP A 273 -4.04 36.43 17.22
CA ASP A 273 -2.77 37.02 17.59
C ASP A 273 -1.61 36.33 16.86
N LYS A 274 -0.49 37.07 16.62
CA LYS A 274 0.70 36.56 15.94
C LYS A 274 1.36 35.38 16.66
N SER A 275 1.15 35.25 17.96
CA SER A 275 1.70 34.17 18.77
C SER A 275 0.95 32.83 18.59
N VAL A 276 -0.27 32.86 18.06
CA VAL A 276 -1.04 31.65 17.81
C VAL A 276 -0.51 30.98 16.56
N GLN A 277 0.08 29.81 16.69
CA GLN A 277 0.54 28.95 15.59
C GLN A 277 -0.29 27.67 15.53
N GLY A 278 -0.33 27.01 14.38
CA GLY A 278 -1.05 25.74 14.22
C GLY A 278 -1.70 25.55 12.86
N LEU A 279 -2.63 24.60 12.81
CA LEU A 279 -3.41 24.27 11.62
C LEU A 279 -4.89 24.58 11.83
N ILE A 280 -5.54 25.03 10.77
CA ILE A 280 -6.98 25.33 10.78
C ILE A 280 -7.74 24.08 10.32
N VAL A 281 -8.82 23.76 11.02
CA VAL A 281 -9.78 22.76 10.58
C VAL A 281 -10.66 23.38 9.48
N GLN A 282 -10.44 22.94 8.24
CA GLN A 282 -11.22 23.34 7.08
C GLN A 282 -12.54 22.57 7.04
N ARG A 283 -12.47 21.25 7.28
CA ARG A 283 -13.63 20.38 7.36
C ARG A 283 -13.41 19.31 8.43
N PRO A 284 -14.25 19.22 9.45
CA PRO A 284 -14.23 18.11 10.40
C PRO A 284 -14.50 16.77 9.69
N ALA A 285 -13.96 15.69 10.23
CA ALA A 285 -14.13 14.33 9.68
C ALA A 285 -15.61 13.89 9.65
N THR A 286 -16.45 14.46 10.50
CA THR A 286 -17.90 14.21 10.52
C THR A 286 -18.68 15.48 10.84
N THR A 287 -19.92 15.54 10.36
CA THR A 287 -20.87 16.63 10.64
C THR A 287 -21.64 16.43 11.94
N ASP A 288 -21.37 15.36 12.70
CA ASP A 288 -22.01 15.11 14.00
C ASP A 288 -21.80 16.31 14.94
N ALA A 289 -22.89 16.79 15.54
CA ALA A 289 -22.83 17.93 16.46
C ALA A 289 -21.97 17.66 17.70
N SER A 290 -21.85 16.41 18.13
CA SER A 290 -21.03 15.98 19.28
C SER A 290 -19.54 15.89 18.95
N TYR A 291 -19.15 15.93 17.67
CA TYR A 291 -17.75 15.83 17.27
C TYR A 291 -16.94 17.01 17.82
N PRO A 292 -15.77 16.77 18.45
CA PRO A 292 -15.07 17.80 19.20
C PRO A 292 -14.51 18.95 18.35
N LEU A 293 -14.07 18.67 17.10
CA LEU A 293 -13.57 19.68 16.17
C LEU A 293 -14.71 20.32 15.38
N LYS A 294 -14.56 21.61 15.09
CA LYS A 294 -15.48 22.39 14.26
C LYS A 294 -14.69 23.12 13.18
N GLU A 295 -15.35 23.49 12.10
CA GLU A 295 -14.78 24.36 11.09
C GLU A 295 -14.23 25.65 11.71
N TRP A 296 -13.06 26.09 11.27
CA TRP A 296 -12.31 27.25 11.76
C TRP A 296 -11.65 27.09 13.15
N ASP A 297 -11.68 25.93 13.78
CA ASP A 297 -10.82 25.66 14.93
C ASP A 297 -9.35 25.70 14.50
N VAL A 298 -8.48 26.24 15.36
CA VAL A 298 -7.03 26.20 15.15
C VAL A 298 -6.43 25.18 16.09
N ILE A 299 -5.89 24.09 15.57
CA ILE A 299 -5.16 23.08 16.35
C ILE A 299 -3.76 23.62 16.61
N THR A 300 -3.48 23.96 17.87
CA THR A 300 -2.19 24.55 18.29
C THR A 300 -1.23 23.53 18.89
N HIS A 301 -1.75 22.47 19.52
CA HIS A 301 -0.93 21.41 20.13
C HIS A 301 -1.54 20.04 19.90
N ILE A 302 -0.66 19.04 19.77
CA ILE A 302 -0.97 17.64 19.90
C ILE A 302 -0.34 17.11 21.20
N GLY A 303 -1.19 16.69 22.17
CA GLY A 303 -0.75 16.56 23.55
C GLY A 303 -0.22 17.88 24.08
N ASP A 304 1.03 17.87 24.55
CA ASP A 304 1.75 19.08 25.01
C ASP A 304 2.74 19.61 23.96
N ILE A 305 2.78 19.04 22.74
CA ILE A 305 3.71 19.40 21.68
C ILE A 305 3.09 20.49 20.81
N PRO A 306 3.71 21.69 20.70
CA PRO A 306 3.19 22.75 19.84
C PRO A 306 3.38 22.43 18.36
N LEU A 307 2.44 22.91 17.54
CA LEU A 307 2.48 22.88 16.08
C LEU A 307 2.94 24.25 15.57
N ASP A 308 3.72 24.26 14.49
CA ASP A 308 3.95 25.49 13.72
C ASP A 308 2.81 25.76 12.71
N ASP A 309 2.90 26.86 11.95
CA ASP A 309 1.89 27.27 10.98
C ASP A 309 1.76 26.34 9.75
N GLN A 310 2.69 25.40 9.57
CA GLN A 310 2.67 24.36 8.55
C GLN A 310 2.22 22.99 9.10
N GLY A 311 1.97 22.92 10.41
CA GLY A 311 1.60 21.67 11.10
C GLY A 311 2.79 20.75 11.34
N LEU A 312 4.00 21.29 11.43
CA LEU A 312 5.17 20.53 11.75
C LEU A 312 5.41 20.49 13.26
N VAL A 313 5.99 19.40 13.72
CA VAL A 313 6.47 19.19 15.09
C VAL A 313 7.96 18.85 15.06
N LYS A 314 8.67 19.33 16.06
CA LYS A 314 10.11 19.09 16.19
C LYS A 314 10.37 17.70 16.75
N LEU A 315 11.20 16.89 16.06
CA LEU A 315 11.68 15.58 16.52
C LEU A 315 13.13 15.62 17.03
N GLY A 316 13.91 16.57 16.58
CA GLY A 316 15.32 16.72 16.92
C GLY A 316 15.81 18.14 16.61
N PRO A 317 17.09 18.43 16.78
CA PRO A 317 17.64 19.75 16.52
C PRO A 317 17.35 20.26 15.10
N ASN A 318 17.44 19.36 14.10
CA ASN A 318 17.34 19.69 12.68
C ASN A 318 16.26 18.85 11.95
N LEU A 319 15.34 18.22 12.69
CA LEU A 319 14.31 17.35 12.11
C LEU A 319 12.93 17.82 12.54
N ASN A 320 12.17 18.32 11.57
CA ASN A 320 10.74 18.60 11.71
C ASN A 320 9.94 17.64 10.83
N VAL A 321 8.85 17.10 11.36
CA VAL A 321 7.96 16.21 10.64
C VAL A 321 6.52 16.66 10.82
N ARG A 322 5.62 16.22 9.95
CA ARG A 322 4.18 16.45 10.08
C ARG A 322 3.67 15.92 11.41
N PHE A 323 2.81 16.67 12.08
CA PHE A 323 2.30 16.33 13.42
C PHE A 323 1.53 14.99 13.44
N GLN A 324 1.01 14.53 12.31
CA GLN A 324 0.35 13.23 12.18
C GLN A 324 1.23 12.06 12.66
N TYR A 325 2.55 12.20 12.58
CA TYR A 325 3.47 11.25 13.19
C TYR A 325 3.20 11.02 14.68
N ARG A 326 2.79 12.08 15.40
CA ARG A 326 2.49 12.00 16.83
C ARG A 326 1.13 11.40 17.15
N VAL A 327 0.21 11.35 16.19
CA VAL A 327 -1.12 10.76 16.39
C VAL A 327 -1.00 9.32 16.87
N GLN A 328 -0.23 8.49 16.17
CA GLN A 328 -0.04 7.08 16.51
C GLN A 328 0.67 6.84 17.86
N GLN A 329 1.46 7.82 18.33
CA GLN A 329 2.19 7.73 19.60
C GLN A 329 1.36 8.22 20.79
N LEU A 330 0.48 9.20 20.58
CA LEU A 330 -0.25 9.91 21.63
C LEU A 330 -1.71 9.46 21.76
N ALA A 331 -2.25 8.79 20.73
CA ALA A 331 -3.59 8.23 20.79
C ALA A 331 -3.65 7.11 21.85
N LYS A 332 -4.61 7.22 22.78
CA LYS A 332 -4.86 6.20 23.81
C LYS A 332 -6.35 5.88 23.85
N ASN A 333 -6.70 4.63 23.81
CA ASN A 333 -8.10 4.17 23.84
C ASN A 333 -8.97 4.88 22.79
N GLY A 334 -8.44 5.02 21.56
CA GLY A 334 -9.14 5.67 20.44
C GLY A 334 -9.34 7.19 20.60
N LYS A 335 -8.61 7.86 21.50
CA LYS A 335 -8.69 9.30 21.74
C LYS A 335 -7.33 9.97 21.67
N LEU A 336 -7.28 11.13 21.02
CA LEU A 336 -6.12 11.97 20.85
C LEU A 336 -6.30 13.28 21.60
N PRO A 337 -5.40 13.66 22.54
CA PRO A 337 -5.47 14.93 23.21
C PRO A 337 -4.98 16.05 22.28
N LEU A 338 -5.82 17.07 22.09
CA LEU A 338 -5.49 18.27 21.31
C LEU A 338 -5.77 19.52 22.12
N THR A 339 -4.99 20.58 21.86
CA THR A 339 -5.32 21.95 22.29
C THR A 339 -5.71 22.75 21.04
N ILE A 340 -6.89 23.36 21.09
CA ILE A 340 -7.42 24.18 20.00
C ILE A 340 -7.67 25.61 20.46
N VAL A 341 -7.69 26.53 19.50
CA VAL A 341 -8.24 27.88 19.69
C VAL A 341 -9.52 27.99 18.88
N ARG A 342 -10.62 28.26 19.57
CA ARG A 342 -11.97 28.46 19.02
C ARG A 342 -12.49 29.83 19.44
N ALA A 343 -12.83 30.69 18.50
CA ALA A 343 -13.29 32.06 18.76
C ALA A 343 -12.38 32.82 19.76
N GLY A 344 -11.06 32.69 19.60
CA GLY A 344 -10.06 33.35 20.45
C GLY A 344 -9.82 32.69 21.81
N LYS A 345 -10.50 31.59 22.16
CA LYS A 345 -10.35 30.88 23.43
C LYS A 345 -9.62 29.56 23.25
N SER A 346 -8.56 29.33 24.04
CA SER A 346 -7.86 28.06 24.08
C SER A 346 -8.68 27.01 24.84
N THR A 347 -8.80 25.81 24.29
CA THR A 347 -9.57 24.70 24.87
C THR A 347 -8.86 23.37 24.61
N LYS A 348 -8.80 22.49 25.63
CA LYS A 348 -8.33 21.13 25.48
C LYS A 348 -9.50 20.21 25.11
N ILE A 349 -9.30 19.37 24.12
CA ILE A 349 -10.30 18.40 23.65
C ILE A 349 -9.69 17.00 23.56
N GLN A 350 -10.55 15.97 23.51
CA GLN A 350 -10.20 14.59 23.22
C GLN A 350 -10.84 14.23 21.88
N LEU A 351 -10.03 14.16 20.83
CA LEU A 351 -10.50 13.83 19.50
C LEU A 351 -10.60 12.31 19.35
N PRO A 352 -11.74 11.74 18.92
CA PRO A 352 -11.80 10.34 18.55
C PRO A 352 -10.96 10.11 17.30
N VAL A 353 -10.13 9.07 17.34
CA VAL A 353 -9.27 8.62 16.22
C VAL A 353 -9.44 7.13 16.02
N THR A 354 -9.35 6.69 14.77
CA THR A 354 -9.49 5.30 14.38
C THR A 354 -8.39 4.91 13.39
N ALA A 355 -8.01 3.65 13.38
CA ALA A 355 -7.03 3.13 12.43
C ALA A 355 -7.57 3.06 11.00
N ASN A 356 -8.85 2.76 10.85
CA ASN A 356 -9.48 2.56 9.57
C ASN A 356 -10.58 3.59 9.32
N ARG A 357 -10.44 4.36 8.24
CA ARG A 357 -11.53 5.14 7.69
C ARG A 357 -12.38 4.22 6.82
N PRO A 358 -13.67 4.05 7.11
CA PRO A 358 -14.54 3.33 6.22
C PRO A 358 -14.51 3.96 4.82
N GLN A 359 -14.35 3.14 3.79
CA GLN A 359 -14.31 3.59 2.40
C GLN A 359 -15.37 2.86 1.59
N LEU A 360 -16.11 3.60 0.75
CA LEU A 360 -17.10 3.01 -0.14
C LEU A 360 -16.46 2.07 -1.17
N ILE A 361 -15.19 2.33 -1.54
CA ILE A 361 -14.35 1.48 -2.39
C ILE A 361 -13.10 1.09 -1.57
N PRO A 362 -13.20 0.05 -0.70
CA PRO A 362 -12.09 -0.36 0.16
C PRO A 362 -10.99 -1.10 -0.61
N SER A 363 -9.79 -1.15 -0.04
CA SER A 363 -8.74 -2.07 -0.50
C SER A 363 -9.05 -3.51 -0.10
N LEU A 364 -8.56 -4.47 -0.89
CA LEU A 364 -8.59 -5.90 -0.53
C LEU A 364 -7.70 -6.23 0.66
N ALA A 365 -6.73 -5.38 0.99
CA ALA A 365 -5.81 -5.56 2.12
C ALA A 365 -5.09 -6.93 2.15
N GLY A 366 -4.86 -7.54 0.97
CA GLY A 366 -4.25 -8.87 0.84
C GLY A 366 -5.25 -10.02 0.72
N GLU A 367 -6.55 -9.76 0.86
CA GLU A 367 -7.61 -10.75 0.70
C GLU A 367 -8.02 -10.92 -0.77
N TYR A 368 -8.73 -12.02 -1.07
CA TYR A 368 -9.32 -12.22 -2.39
C TYR A 368 -10.71 -11.58 -2.47
N PRO A 369 -11.13 -11.09 -3.66
CA PRO A 369 -12.41 -10.40 -3.81
C PRO A 369 -13.60 -11.34 -3.59
N SER A 370 -14.64 -10.85 -2.93
CA SER A 370 -15.94 -11.50 -2.86
C SER A 370 -16.68 -11.33 -4.19
N TYR A 371 -17.37 -12.38 -4.62
CA TYR A 371 -18.12 -12.39 -5.88
C TYR A 371 -19.36 -13.29 -5.82
N PHE A 372 -20.28 -13.06 -6.75
CA PHE A 372 -21.44 -13.89 -6.96
C PHE A 372 -21.80 -13.94 -8.45
N ILE A 373 -22.07 -15.13 -8.99
CA ILE A 373 -22.44 -15.37 -10.38
C ILE A 373 -23.92 -15.74 -10.42
N CYS A 374 -24.71 -15.05 -11.24
CA CYS A 374 -26.11 -15.35 -11.46
C CYS A 374 -26.39 -15.38 -12.96
N GLY A 375 -26.59 -16.58 -13.51
CA GLY A 375 -26.63 -16.78 -14.95
C GLY A 375 -25.38 -16.20 -15.64
N PRO A 376 -25.53 -15.39 -16.69
CA PRO A 376 -24.40 -14.84 -17.44
C PRO A 376 -23.72 -13.65 -16.79
N ILE A 377 -24.13 -13.23 -15.58
CA ILE A 377 -23.67 -12.01 -14.94
C ILE A 377 -22.80 -12.33 -13.72
N VAL A 378 -21.67 -11.63 -13.59
CA VAL A 378 -20.77 -11.69 -12.45
C VAL A 378 -20.84 -10.40 -11.65
N PHE A 379 -21.18 -10.48 -10.40
CA PHE A 379 -21.20 -9.38 -9.46
C PHE A 379 -20.02 -9.46 -8.49
N THR A 380 -19.40 -8.33 -8.21
CA THR A 380 -18.36 -8.20 -7.19
C THR A 380 -18.47 -6.86 -6.48
N ARG A 381 -17.90 -6.78 -5.30
CA ARG A 381 -17.70 -5.51 -4.61
C ARG A 381 -16.62 -4.70 -5.34
N ALA A 382 -16.88 -3.41 -5.60
CA ALA A 382 -15.84 -2.52 -6.09
C ALA A 382 -14.75 -2.35 -5.03
N THR A 383 -13.51 -2.63 -5.40
CA THR A 383 -12.33 -2.45 -4.56
C THR A 383 -11.36 -1.48 -5.20
N GLN A 384 -10.39 -0.96 -4.43
CA GLN A 384 -9.35 -0.10 -4.99
C GLN A 384 -8.56 -0.81 -6.09
N GLU A 385 -8.28 -2.10 -5.93
CA GLU A 385 -7.57 -2.92 -6.92
C GLU A 385 -8.39 -3.05 -8.21
N TYR A 386 -9.70 -3.29 -8.10
CA TYR A 386 -10.61 -3.32 -9.25
C TYR A 386 -10.66 -1.97 -9.97
N ARG A 387 -10.85 -0.88 -9.21
CA ARG A 387 -10.86 0.48 -9.73
C ARG A 387 -9.54 0.82 -10.42
N ASN A 388 -8.40 0.52 -9.78
CA ASN A 388 -7.07 0.80 -10.32
C ASN A 388 -6.82 0.04 -11.63
N ALA A 389 -7.27 -1.22 -11.73
CA ALA A 389 -7.18 -2.00 -12.98
C ALA A 389 -7.91 -1.32 -14.15
N ILE A 390 -9.01 -0.61 -13.88
CA ILE A 390 -9.73 0.18 -14.87
C ILE A 390 -9.04 1.53 -15.11
N THR A 391 -8.72 2.29 -14.06
CA THR A 391 -8.27 3.69 -14.17
C THR A 391 -6.82 3.83 -14.60
N ASN A 392 -6.00 2.80 -14.49
CA ASN A 392 -4.66 2.75 -15.07
C ASN A 392 -4.67 2.76 -16.61
N ASN A 393 -5.80 2.45 -17.23
CA ASN A 393 -6.02 2.66 -18.65
C ASN A 393 -6.68 4.03 -18.89
N ALA A 394 -5.95 4.97 -19.50
CA ALA A 394 -6.43 6.34 -19.72
C ALA A 394 -7.74 6.41 -20.55
N GLY A 395 -7.91 5.51 -21.52
CA GLY A 395 -9.15 5.41 -22.31
C GLY A 395 -10.35 5.00 -21.47
N LEU A 396 -10.19 3.98 -20.63
CA LEU A 396 -11.24 3.54 -19.72
C LEU A 396 -11.54 4.60 -18.66
N LEU A 397 -10.53 5.23 -18.07
CA LEU A 397 -10.75 6.33 -17.13
C LEU A 397 -11.58 7.45 -17.76
N THR A 398 -11.23 7.88 -18.98
CA THR A 398 -11.97 8.92 -19.71
C THR A 398 -13.41 8.49 -19.96
N TYR A 399 -13.63 7.25 -20.39
CA TYR A 399 -14.96 6.70 -20.62
C TYR A 399 -15.81 6.70 -19.32
N TYR A 400 -15.28 6.12 -18.22
CA TYR A 400 -16.02 6.05 -16.96
C TYR A 400 -16.26 7.43 -16.33
N ALA A 401 -15.36 8.39 -16.53
CA ALA A 401 -15.57 9.76 -16.11
C ALA A 401 -16.70 10.43 -16.93
N ALA A 402 -16.72 10.24 -18.25
CA ALA A 402 -17.73 10.82 -19.14
C ALA A 402 -19.15 10.33 -18.82
N ILE A 403 -19.31 9.07 -18.45
CA ILE A 403 -20.61 8.50 -18.03
C ILE A 403 -20.93 8.73 -16.55
N ALA A 404 -20.09 9.51 -15.83
CA ALA A 404 -20.22 9.79 -14.40
C ALA A 404 -20.32 8.50 -13.54
N SER A 405 -19.48 7.51 -13.84
CA SER A 405 -19.47 6.26 -13.09
C SER A 405 -19.09 6.47 -11.63
N PRO A 406 -19.78 5.88 -10.67
CA PRO A 406 -19.44 5.92 -9.23
C PRO A 406 -18.02 5.42 -8.93
N LEU A 407 -17.46 4.54 -9.74
CA LEU A 407 -16.06 4.11 -9.61
C LEU A 407 -15.05 5.26 -9.73
N VAL A 408 -15.43 6.35 -10.40
CA VAL A 408 -14.59 7.54 -10.57
C VAL A 408 -15.07 8.69 -9.68
N THR A 409 -16.38 8.92 -9.62
CA THR A 409 -16.96 10.09 -8.95
C THR A 409 -17.09 9.93 -7.44
N ARG A 410 -17.17 8.69 -6.91
CA ARG A 410 -17.37 8.38 -5.49
C ARG A 410 -16.20 7.64 -4.83
N TYR A 411 -15.03 7.70 -5.45
CA TYR A 411 -13.90 6.88 -5.02
C TYR A 411 -13.35 7.25 -3.62
N SER A 412 -13.56 8.48 -3.16
CA SER A 412 -13.14 8.98 -1.85
C SER A 412 -14.29 9.07 -0.84
N ASP A 413 -15.50 8.60 -1.23
CA ASP A 413 -16.65 8.65 -0.36
C ASP A 413 -16.53 7.63 0.77
N GLU A 414 -17.20 7.94 1.87
CA GLU A 414 -17.47 7.00 2.95
C GLU A 414 -18.77 6.23 2.68
N PRO A 415 -18.93 5.02 3.22
CA PRO A 415 -20.22 4.32 3.26
C PRO A 415 -21.27 5.15 3.98
N ASP A 416 -22.51 5.03 3.55
CA ASP A 416 -23.67 5.60 4.20
C ASP A 416 -24.77 4.53 4.42
N ALA A 417 -25.86 4.88 5.08
CA ALA A 417 -26.94 3.95 5.40
C ALA A 417 -27.61 3.36 4.15
N ASP A 418 -27.58 4.08 3.02
CA ASP A 418 -28.18 3.66 1.77
C ASP A 418 -27.18 2.89 0.88
N ARG A 419 -25.86 3.03 1.14
CA ARG A 419 -24.81 2.46 0.32
C ARG A 419 -23.58 2.12 1.15
N GLU A 420 -23.49 0.87 1.60
CA GLU A 420 -22.32 0.34 2.32
C GLU A 420 -21.15 0.01 1.38
N GLU A 421 -21.47 -0.44 0.16
CA GLU A 421 -20.52 -0.84 -0.86
C GLU A 421 -21.03 -0.48 -2.26
N LEU A 422 -20.13 -0.31 -3.21
CA LEU A 422 -20.48 -0.31 -4.63
C LEU A 422 -20.40 -1.73 -5.18
N VAL A 423 -21.49 -2.24 -5.74
CA VAL A 423 -21.52 -3.53 -6.43
C VAL A 423 -21.41 -3.30 -7.92
N VAL A 424 -20.50 -4.01 -8.59
CA VAL A 424 -20.22 -3.85 -10.01
C VAL A 424 -20.39 -5.17 -10.77
N ILE A 425 -20.65 -5.07 -12.07
CA ILE A 425 -20.49 -6.19 -12.99
C ILE A 425 -19.00 -6.31 -13.31
N SER A 426 -18.33 -7.34 -12.78
CA SER A 426 -16.87 -7.42 -12.79
C SER A 426 -16.27 -7.84 -14.12
N ALA A 427 -17.02 -8.59 -14.93
CA ALA A 427 -16.55 -9.19 -16.18
C ALA A 427 -17.55 -8.92 -17.31
N PRO A 428 -17.14 -9.03 -18.57
CA PRO A 428 -18.08 -9.20 -19.67
C PRO A 428 -19.07 -10.33 -19.39
N PHE A 429 -20.30 -10.19 -19.89
CA PHE A 429 -21.29 -11.25 -19.77
C PHE A 429 -20.76 -12.55 -20.36
N PHE A 430 -21.03 -13.67 -19.68
CA PHE A 430 -20.84 -14.97 -20.29
C PHE A 430 -21.73 -15.07 -21.52
N PRO A 431 -21.23 -15.60 -22.67
CA PRO A 431 -22.03 -15.76 -23.88
C PRO A 431 -23.23 -16.65 -23.58
N HIS A 432 -24.43 -16.09 -23.67
CA HIS A 432 -25.68 -16.81 -23.44
C HIS A 432 -26.85 -16.09 -24.10
N LYS A 433 -27.89 -16.84 -24.51
CA LYS A 433 -29.11 -16.31 -25.15
C LYS A 433 -29.83 -15.23 -24.32
N LEU A 434 -29.74 -15.32 -22.99
CA LEU A 434 -30.38 -14.38 -22.06
C LEU A 434 -29.86 -12.95 -22.15
N VAL A 435 -28.62 -12.78 -22.59
CA VAL A 435 -27.99 -11.43 -22.74
C VAL A 435 -27.87 -11.03 -24.21
N ALA A 436 -28.43 -11.79 -25.13
CA ALA A 436 -28.46 -11.41 -26.54
C ALA A 436 -29.22 -10.10 -26.74
N GLY A 437 -28.58 -9.13 -27.40
CA GLY A 437 -29.14 -7.79 -27.65
C GLY A 437 -28.88 -6.78 -26.56
N TYR A 438 -28.25 -7.17 -25.45
CA TYR A 438 -27.73 -6.22 -24.44
C TYR A 438 -26.28 -5.86 -24.72
N ASP A 439 -25.94 -4.59 -24.54
CA ASP A 439 -24.54 -4.16 -24.49
C ASP A 439 -23.86 -4.73 -23.25
N ASN A 440 -22.54 -4.96 -23.40
CA ASN A 440 -21.72 -5.40 -22.27
C ASN A 440 -21.68 -4.33 -21.17
N ARG A 441 -22.06 -4.70 -19.96
CA ARG A 441 -22.11 -3.82 -18.77
C ARG A 441 -20.88 -3.93 -17.87
N PHE A 442 -19.74 -4.34 -18.42
CA PHE A 442 -18.48 -4.40 -17.69
C PHE A 442 -18.21 -3.08 -16.94
N GLY A 443 -17.92 -3.16 -15.64
CA GLY A 443 -17.67 -2.02 -14.77
C GLY A 443 -18.89 -1.17 -14.41
N ALA A 444 -20.09 -1.58 -14.83
CA ALA A 444 -21.31 -0.87 -14.44
C ALA A 444 -21.64 -1.11 -12.97
N THR A 445 -21.96 -0.03 -12.24
CA THR A 445 -22.36 -0.09 -10.84
C THR A 445 -23.85 -0.35 -10.72
N VAL A 446 -24.22 -1.42 -10.00
CA VAL A 446 -25.62 -1.81 -9.81
C VAL A 446 -26.28 -0.84 -8.83
N TYR A 447 -27.39 -0.24 -9.26
CA TYR A 447 -28.20 0.65 -8.44
C TYR A 447 -29.31 -0.11 -7.69
N SER A 448 -30.12 -0.92 -8.41
CA SER A 448 -31.23 -1.62 -7.80
C SER A 448 -31.56 -2.94 -8.51
N ILE A 449 -32.17 -3.86 -7.77
CA ILE A 449 -32.82 -5.09 -8.26
C ILE A 449 -34.32 -4.95 -8.02
N ASN A 450 -35.14 -5.05 -9.07
CA ASN A 450 -36.60 -4.90 -9.05
C ASN A 450 -37.06 -3.67 -8.24
N GLY A 451 -36.34 -2.54 -8.41
CA GLY A 451 -36.65 -1.27 -7.75
C GLY A 451 -36.14 -1.16 -6.32
N LYS A 452 -35.62 -2.22 -5.70
CA LYS A 452 -35.01 -2.18 -4.37
C LYS A 452 -33.54 -1.75 -4.50
N PRO A 453 -33.09 -0.65 -3.86
CA PRO A 453 -31.70 -0.22 -3.87
C PRO A 453 -30.77 -1.32 -3.37
N VAL A 454 -29.58 -1.43 -3.97
CA VAL A 454 -28.53 -2.36 -3.54
C VAL A 454 -27.59 -1.64 -2.59
N HIS A 455 -27.49 -2.10 -1.33
CA HIS A 455 -26.62 -1.51 -0.31
C HIS A 455 -25.20 -2.11 -0.32
N SER A 456 -25.10 -3.43 -0.56
CA SER A 456 -23.85 -4.20 -0.56
C SER A 456 -23.96 -5.44 -1.47
N LEU A 457 -22.85 -6.13 -1.72
CA LEU A 457 -22.86 -7.39 -2.46
C LEU A 457 -23.68 -8.46 -1.73
N ARG A 458 -23.57 -8.52 -0.40
CA ARG A 458 -24.42 -9.38 0.44
C ARG A 458 -25.89 -9.11 0.20
N HIS A 459 -26.30 -7.84 0.27
CA HIS A 459 -27.69 -7.45 0.05
C HIS A 459 -28.19 -7.77 -1.36
N LEU A 460 -27.33 -7.60 -2.40
CA LEU A 460 -27.67 -8.01 -3.76
C LEU A 460 -27.98 -9.51 -3.83
N VAL A 461 -27.15 -10.35 -3.20
CA VAL A 461 -27.34 -11.82 -3.17
C VAL A 461 -28.63 -12.17 -2.43
N GLU A 462 -28.94 -11.52 -1.31
CA GLU A 462 -30.21 -11.67 -0.58
C GLU A 462 -31.40 -11.31 -1.45
N LEU A 463 -31.33 -10.16 -2.15
CA LEU A 463 -32.40 -9.73 -3.07
C LEU A 463 -32.66 -10.76 -4.18
N LEU A 464 -31.60 -11.31 -4.80
CA LEU A 464 -31.71 -12.31 -5.86
C LEU A 464 -32.26 -13.64 -5.32
N ARG A 465 -31.84 -14.06 -4.12
CA ARG A 465 -32.31 -15.29 -3.46
C ARG A 465 -33.81 -15.22 -3.14
N ASP A 466 -34.24 -14.10 -2.56
CA ASP A 466 -35.59 -13.94 -2.00
C ASP A 466 -36.61 -13.41 -3.02
N LEU A 467 -36.15 -13.07 -4.23
CA LEU A 467 -36.99 -12.57 -5.31
C LEU A 467 -38.01 -13.63 -5.74
N LYS A 468 -39.28 -13.24 -5.86
CA LYS A 468 -40.39 -14.12 -6.30
C LYS A 468 -40.95 -13.73 -7.67
N ASP A 469 -40.59 -12.54 -8.15
CA ASP A 469 -41.06 -12.04 -9.45
C ASP A 469 -40.57 -12.93 -10.61
N ASP A 470 -41.31 -12.97 -11.69
CA ASP A 470 -40.97 -13.74 -12.90
C ASP A 470 -39.77 -13.10 -13.64
N LEU A 471 -39.56 -11.81 -13.48
CA LEU A 471 -38.48 -11.05 -14.11
C LEU A 471 -37.53 -10.50 -13.09
N VAL A 472 -36.25 -10.49 -13.38
CA VAL A 472 -35.18 -9.78 -12.68
C VAL A 472 -34.88 -8.51 -13.46
N VAL A 473 -35.08 -7.35 -12.83
CA VAL A 473 -34.80 -6.03 -13.42
C VAL A 473 -33.59 -5.42 -12.72
N ILE A 474 -32.48 -5.25 -13.43
CA ILE A 474 -31.24 -4.66 -12.92
C ILE A 474 -31.11 -3.25 -13.47
N LYS A 475 -31.01 -2.25 -12.58
CA LYS A 475 -30.73 -0.85 -12.94
C LYS A 475 -29.35 -0.45 -12.47
N PHE A 476 -28.73 0.47 -13.21
CA PHE A 476 -27.36 0.92 -12.98
C PHE A 476 -27.30 2.38 -12.57
N ASP A 477 -26.27 2.72 -11.81
CA ASP A 477 -25.99 4.05 -11.27
C ASP A 477 -25.00 4.81 -12.20
N GLN A 478 -25.43 5.03 -13.43
CA GLN A 478 -24.64 5.71 -14.46
C GLN A 478 -25.56 6.53 -15.35
N ARG A 479 -25.04 7.63 -15.91
CA ARG A 479 -25.85 8.52 -16.78
C ARG A 479 -26.27 7.87 -18.10
N VAL A 480 -25.52 6.89 -18.56
CA VAL A 480 -25.71 6.23 -19.85
C VAL A 480 -25.75 4.72 -19.66
N GLY A 481 -26.72 4.09 -20.30
CA GLY A 481 -26.79 2.63 -20.33
C GLY A 481 -28.23 2.14 -20.18
N GLU A 482 -28.46 0.98 -20.75
CA GLU A 482 -29.75 0.28 -20.67
C GLU A 482 -29.87 -0.52 -19.38
N ASN A 483 -31.10 -0.69 -18.91
CA ASN A 483 -31.41 -1.64 -17.85
C ASN A 483 -31.44 -3.05 -18.41
N ILE A 484 -31.17 -4.03 -17.57
CA ILE A 484 -31.23 -5.46 -17.95
C ILE A 484 -32.49 -6.05 -17.36
N VAL A 485 -33.25 -6.78 -18.18
CA VAL A 485 -34.46 -7.51 -17.76
C VAL A 485 -34.31 -8.97 -18.20
N LEU A 486 -34.33 -9.89 -17.24
CA LEU A 486 -34.10 -11.29 -17.47
C LEU A 486 -35.22 -12.15 -16.87
N PRO A 487 -35.67 -13.23 -17.56
CA PRO A 487 -36.59 -14.22 -16.98
C PRO A 487 -35.89 -14.92 -15.80
N ARG A 488 -36.43 -14.77 -14.58
CA ARG A 488 -35.82 -15.28 -13.35
C ARG A 488 -35.58 -16.80 -13.40
N LYS A 489 -36.58 -17.56 -13.84
CA LYS A 489 -36.45 -19.02 -13.89
C LYS A 489 -35.32 -19.47 -14.81
N GLU A 490 -35.22 -18.87 -15.98
CA GLU A 490 -34.14 -19.19 -16.93
C GLU A 490 -32.78 -18.70 -16.44
N LEU A 491 -32.73 -17.52 -15.81
CA LEU A 491 -31.53 -16.95 -15.23
C LEU A 491 -30.92 -17.92 -14.21
N LEU A 492 -31.73 -18.40 -13.27
CA LEU A 492 -31.26 -19.32 -12.22
C LEU A 492 -30.88 -20.69 -12.82
N ALA A 493 -31.66 -21.21 -13.73
CA ALA A 493 -31.41 -22.52 -14.36
C ALA A 493 -30.15 -22.53 -15.22
N SER A 494 -29.77 -21.40 -15.82
CA SER A 494 -28.57 -21.32 -16.68
C SER A 494 -27.25 -21.23 -15.91
N THR A 495 -27.29 -21.00 -14.60
CA THR A 495 -26.08 -20.77 -13.81
C THR A 495 -25.14 -21.96 -13.81
N ASP A 496 -25.64 -23.15 -13.52
CA ASP A 496 -24.80 -24.36 -13.42
C ASP A 496 -24.13 -24.72 -14.77
N ASP A 497 -24.89 -24.60 -15.89
CA ASP A 497 -24.34 -24.81 -17.21
C ASP A 497 -23.22 -23.80 -17.52
N ILE A 498 -23.44 -22.52 -17.23
CA ILE A 498 -22.43 -21.46 -17.43
C ILE A 498 -21.18 -21.70 -16.58
N LEU A 499 -21.33 -22.10 -15.31
CA LEU A 499 -20.21 -22.43 -14.44
C LEU A 499 -19.40 -23.60 -15.03
N SER A 500 -20.09 -24.63 -15.47
CA SER A 500 -19.49 -25.84 -16.05
C SER A 500 -18.72 -25.53 -17.33
N ASP A 501 -19.36 -24.81 -18.27
CA ASP A 501 -18.77 -24.43 -19.56
C ASP A 501 -17.51 -23.55 -19.41
N ASN A 502 -17.44 -22.78 -18.34
CA ASN A 502 -16.32 -21.88 -18.08
C ASN A 502 -15.31 -22.40 -17.02
N GLY A 503 -15.46 -23.66 -16.59
CA GLY A 503 -14.55 -24.27 -15.60
C GLY A 503 -14.53 -23.59 -14.24
N ILE A 504 -15.66 -23.00 -13.84
CA ILE A 504 -15.81 -22.28 -12.57
C ILE A 504 -16.35 -23.23 -11.49
N ARG A 505 -15.62 -23.38 -10.40
CA ARG A 505 -15.96 -24.35 -9.34
C ARG A 505 -17.11 -23.93 -8.44
N SER A 506 -17.30 -22.62 -8.23
CA SER A 506 -18.27 -22.11 -7.26
C SER A 506 -18.99 -20.91 -7.84
N GLN A 507 -20.28 -20.85 -7.62
CA GLN A 507 -21.14 -19.73 -8.00
C GLN A 507 -20.76 -18.42 -7.31
N GLY A 508 -20.19 -18.50 -6.11
CA GLY A 508 -19.77 -17.34 -5.35
C GLY A 508 -18.58 -17.63 -4.44
N SER A 509 -17.98 -16.58 -3.91
CA SER A 509 -17.04 -16.68 -2.80
C SER A 509 -17.73 -17.31 -1.58
N LYS A 510 -16.94 -17.83 -0.64
CA LYS A 510 -17.47 -18.57 0.53
C LYS A 510 -18.51 -17.76 1.29
N ASP A 511 -18.23 -16.51 1.57
CA ASP A 511 -19.13 -15.57 2.26
C ASP A 511 -20.44 -15.33 1.52
N MET A 512 -20.41 -15.23 0.19
CA MET A 512 -21.62 -15.06 -0.63
C MET A 512 -22.40 -16.36 -0.76
N MET A 513 -21.74 -17.49 -0.78
CA MET A 513 -22.43 -18.81 -0.78
C MET A 513 -23.13 -19.09 0.55
N GLU A 514 -22.56 -18.66 1.68
CA GLU A 514 -23.23 -18.73 2.98
C GLU A 514 -24.52 -17.91 2.99
N VAL A 515 -24.52 -16.72 2.37
CA VAL A 515 -25.73 -15.88 2.20
C VAL A 515 -26.75 -16.56 1.28
N TRP A 516 -26.30 -17.07 0.12
CA TRP A 516 -27.17 -17.71 -0.85
C TRP A 516 -27.88 -18.95 -0.32
N GLN A 517 -27.16 -19.76 0.47
CA GLN A 517 -27.67 -21.00 1.06
C GLN A 517 -28.44 -20.80 2.37
N ALA A 518 -28.33 -19.63 2.98
CA ALA A 518 -29.10 -19.34 4.18
C ALA A 518 -30.58 -19.42 3.87
N THR A 519 -31.31 -20.25 4.60
CA THR A 519 -32.78 -20.26 4.51
C THR A 519 -33.28 -18.88 4.89
N GLY A 520 -33.97 -18.23 3.95
CA GLY A 520 -34.56 -16.91 4.19
C GLY A 520 -35.34 -16.92 5.50
N ALA A 521 -35.15 -15.90 6.32
CA ALA A 521 -36.00 -15.70 7.49
C ALA A 521 -37.44 -15.66 7.00
N LYS A 522 -38.26 -16.61 7.46
CA LYS A 522 -39.69 -16.72 7.15
C LYS A 522 -40.45 -15.55 7.72
#